data_5c5084792a3e1415df2528ef4e369094
#
_entry.id   5c5084792a3e1415df2528ef4e369094
#
_cell.length_a   1.000
_cell.length_b   1.000
_cell.length_c   1.000
_cell.angle_alpha   90.00
_cell.angle_beta   90.00
_cell.angle_gamma   90.00
#
_symmetry.space_group_name_H-M   'P 1'
#
loop_
_entity.id
_entity.type
_entity.pdbx_description
1 polymer ?
#
loop_
_entity_poly.entity_id
_entity_poly.type
_entity_poly.pdbx_seq_one_letter_code
_entity_poly.pdbx_strand_id
1 'polypeptide(L)'
;MTLTKGAIRPWRTPDKRMGQYYKLVLEALCEMTGASQEAPFQDLPDEFKQKLFYGSGGKMLELGGNTGKGGRAPQIKAFEGLVPMVERQMHSSESELKKNRLKAYFARKACTTCAGARLRSEILGVTLESIVESEKREWNIEEFLSLIHI
;
A
#
# COMPACT_ATOMS: atom_id res chain seq x y z
N MET A 1 -16.42 0.41 11.79
CA MET A 1 -15.70 1.64 12.16
C MET A 1 -15.90 2.64 11.05
N THR A 2 -16.25 3.90 11.37
CA THR A 2 -16.57 4.96 10.39
C THR A 2 -15.33 5.75 9.99
N LEU A 3 -15.41 6.48 8.87
CA LEU A 3 -14.29 7.34 8.40
C LEU A 3 -13.93 8.39 9.46
N THR A 4 -14.95 9.01 10.07
CA THR A 4 -14.78 10.01 11.14
C THR A 4 -14.12 9.47 12.40
N LYS A 5 -14.31 8.18 12.71
CA LYS A 5 -13.69 7.49 13.85
C LYS A 5 -12.32 6.87 13.53
N GLY A 6 -11.70 7.28 12.41
CA GLY A 6 -10.36 6.85 12.01
C GLY A 6 -10.31 5.42 11.46
N ALA A 7 -11.24 5.04 10.57
CA ALA A 7 -11.18 3.76 9.86
C ALA A 7 -9.89 3.60 9.06
N ILE A 8 -9.30 4.71 8.58
CA ILE A 8 -8.07 4.73 7.80
C ILE A 8 -6.86 4.84 8.73
N ARG A 9 -6.25 3.71 9.06
CA ARG A 9 -5.13 3.64 10.02
C ARG A 9 -3.95 4.56 9.71
N PRO A 10 -3.46 4.68 8.46
CA PRO A 10 -2.36 5.59 8.13
C PRO A 10 -2.65 7.07 8.43
N TRP A 11 -3.91 7.46 8.51
CA TRP A 11 -4.35 8.84 8.73
C TRP A 11 -4.77 9.14 10.17
N ARG A 12 -4.62 8.20 11.11
CA ARG A 12 -5.06 8.38 12.51
C ARG A 12 -4.27 9.43 13.30
N THR A 13 -2.98 9.57 12.99
CA THR A 13 -2.08 10.48 13.71
C THR A 13 -1.35 11.38 12.73
N PRO A 14 -2.07 12.21 11.96
CA PRO A 14 -1.44 13.12 11.03
C PRO A 14 -0.96 14.38 11.75
N ASP A 15 0.03 15.06 11.17
CA ASP A 15 0.31 16.45 11.52
C ASP A 15 -0.92 17.31 11.26
N LYS A 16 -1.05 18.43 11.98
CA LYS A 16 -2.21 19.33 11.84
C LYS A 16 -2.54 19.71 10.40
N ARG A 17 -1.51 19.94 9.56
CA ARG A 17 -1.67 20.26 8.13
C ARG A 17 -2.22 19.09 7.33
N MET A 18 -1.65 17.91 7.54
CA MET A 18 -2.06 16.70 6.84
C MET A 18 -3.44 16.23 7.29
N GLY A 19 -3.79 16.42 8.56
CA GLY A 19 -5.13 16.09 9.06
C GLY A 19 -6.23 16.89 8.37
N GLN A 20 -6.02 18.18 8.16
CA GLN A 20 -6.95 19.00 7.37
C GLN A 20 -7.04 18.54 5.91
N TYR A 21 -5.90 18.27 5.29
CA TYR A 21 -5.86 17.77 3.91
C TYR A 21 -6.64 16.46 3.76
N TYR A 22 -6.41 15.48 4.64
CA TYR A 22 -7.11 14.19 4.58
C TYR A 22 -8.61 14.33 4.79
N LYS A 23 -9.03 15.26 5.68
CA LYS A 23 -10.45 15.56 5.88
C LYS A 23 -11.10 16.09 4.59
N LEU A 24 -10.46 17.06 3.92
CA LEU A 24 -10.94 17.62 2.67
C LEU A 24 -10.98 16.58 1.54
N VAL A 25 -9.98 15.70 1.46
CA VAL A 25 -9.98 14.58 0.49
C VAL A 25 -11.15 13.65 0.74
N LEU A 26 -11.43 13.28 1.99
CA LEU A 26 -12.57 12.43 2.32
C LEU A 26 -13.90 13.09 1.99
N GLU A 27 -14.06 14.37 2.29
CA GLU A 27 -15.24 15.16 1.95
C GLU A 27 -15.47 15.14 0.42
N ALA A 28 -14.45 15.48 -0.36
CA ALA A 28 -14.54 15.50 -1.82
C ALA A 28 -14.81 14.11 -2.43
N LEU A 29 -14.20 13.05 -1.89
CA LEU A 29 -14.46 11.69 -2.34
C LEU A 29 -15.88 11.23 -2.02
N CYS A 30 -16.41 11.61 -0.84
CA CYS A 30 -17.79 11.32 -0.45
C CYS A 30 -18.79 12.05 -1.36
N GLU A 31 -18.55 13.32 -1.66
CA GLU A 31 -19.38 14.09 -2.61
C GLU A 31 -19.38 13.47 -4.00
N MET A 32 -18.20 13.06 -4.49
CA MET A 32 -18.06 12.46 -5.82
C MET A 32 -18.76 11.11 -5.97
N THR A 33 -18.85 10.33 -4.89
CA THR A 33 -19.35 8.94 -4.92
C THR A 33 -20.70 8.76 -4.22
N GLY A 34 -21.24 9.84 -3.62
CA GLY A 34 -22.47 9.77 -2.81
C GLY A 34 -22.30 8.98 -1.50
N ALA A 35 -21.07 8.77 -1.04
CA ALA A 35 -20.79 8.03 0.18
C ALA A 35 -20.98 8.88 1.42
N SER A 36 -21.42 8.27 2.55
CA SER A 36 -21.53 8.95 3.84
C SER A 36 -20.28 8.70 4.69
N GLN A 37 -19.73 9.77 5.29
CA GLN A 37 -18.60 9.66 6.20
C GLN A 37 -18.92 8.93 7.50
N GLU A 38 -20.20 8.88 7.88
CA GLU A 38 -20.69 8.25 9.11
C GLU A 38 -21.01 6.76 8.90
N ALA A 39 -21.10 6.31 7.65
CA ALA A 39 -21.33 4.91 7.36
C ALA A 39 -20.13 4.06 7.78
N PRO A 40 -20.34 2.80 8.23
CA PRO A 40 -19.27 1.85 8.44
C PRO A 40 -18.47 1.63 7.15
N PHE A 41 -17.15 1.50 7.26
CA PHE A 41 -16.28 1.37 6.08
C PHE A 41 -16.66 0.21 5.15
N GLN A 42 -17.17 -0.90 5.70
CA GLN A 42 -17.60 -2.07 4.91
C GLN A 42 -18.82 -1.75 4.02
N ASP A 43 -19.68 -0.86 4.46
CA ASP A 43 -20.95 -0.52 3.77
C ASP A 43 -20.77 0.62 2.75
N LEU A 44 -19.54 1.15 2.63
CA LEU A 44 -19.23 2.18 1.64
C LEU A 44 -19.22 1.58 0.22
N PRO A 45 -19.62 2.37 -0.80
CA PRO A 45 -19.57 1.95 -2.20
C PRO A 45 -18.17 1.50 -2.62
N ASP A 46 -18.10 0.49 -3.49
CA ASP A 46 -16.81 -0.01 -3.98
C ASP A 46 -16.06 1.04 -4.82
N GLU A 47 -16.81 1.91 -5.51
CA GLU A 47 -16.22 3.04 -6.22
C GLU A 47 -15.49 3.99 -5.28
N PHE A 48 -16.06 4.28 -4.10
CA PHE A 48 -15.39 5.07 -3.07
C PHE A 48 -14.11 4.38 -2.60
N LYS A 49 -14.18 3.08 -2.28
CA LYS A 49 -13.03 2.29 -1.82
C LYS A 49 -11.91 2.29 -2.87
N GLN A 50 -12.26 2.09 -4.14
CA GLN A 50 -11.28 2.12 -5.24
C GLN A 50 -10.60 3.49 -5.35
N LYS A 51 -11.36 4.57 -5.35
CA LYS A 51 -10.79 5.93 -5.42
C LYS A 51 -9.97 6.28 -4.19
N LEU A 52 -10.37 5.82 -3.01
CA LEU A 52 -9.62 6.00 -1.78
C LEU A 52 -8.27 5.27 -1.83
N PHE A 53 -8.24 4.01 -2.28
CA PHE A 53 -7.01 3.23 -2.30
C PHE A 53 -6.09 3.56 -3.47
N TYR A 54 -6.63 3.76 -4.65
CA TYR A 54 -5.84 3.87 -5.89
C TYR A 54 -5.88 5.25 -6.53
N GLY A 55 -6.61 6.19 -5.92
CA GLY A 55 -6.67 7.57 -6.38
C GLY A 55 -7.86 7.91 -7.27
N SER A 56 -7.97 9.19 -7.57
CA SER A 56 -9.10 9.74 -8.33
C SER A 56 -9.06 9.42 -9.85
N GLY A 57 -8.07 8.64 -10.32
CA GLY A 57 -7.94 8.30 -11.74
C GLY A 57 -7.70 9.51 -12.65
N GLY A 58 -6.96 10.50 -12.16
CA GLY A 58 -6.69 11.76 -12.87
C GLY A 58 -7.82 12.79 -12.76
N LYS A 59 -8.96 12.46 -12.17
CA LYS A 59 -10.00 13.45 -11.88
C LYS A 59 -9.53 14.40 -10.79
N MET A 60 -9.68 15.69 -11.05
CA MET A 60 -9.34 16.74 -10.10
C MET A 60 -10.40 16.80 -9.00
N LEU A 61 -9.96 16.79 -7.74
CA LEU A 61 -10.79 17.01 -6.58
C LEU A 61 -10.73 18.48 -6.16
N GLU A 62 -11.86 19.06 -5.90
CA GLU A 62 -11.94 20.37 -5.26
C GLU A 62 -11.78 20.19 -3.74
N LEU A 63 -10.62 20.57 -3.23
CA LEU A 63 -10.28 20.45 -1.82
C LEU A 63 -10.53 21.78 -1.11
N GLY A 64 -11.59 21.84 -0.36
CA GLY A 64 -11.97 23.03 0.41
C GLY A 64 -12.45 24.15 -0.51
N GLY A 65 -13.48 24.76 -0.12
CA GLY A 65 -14.06 25.94 -0.74
C GLY A 65 -15.06 26.51 0.25
N ASN A 66 -14.59 27.36 1.14
CA ASN A 66 -15.51 28.13 1.96
C ASN A 66 -15.58 29.54 1.37
N THR A 67 -16.69 29.82 0.70
CA THR A 67 -17.00 31.14 0.11
C THR A 67 -17.41 32.20 1.14
N GLY A 68 -17.25 31.90 2.46
CA GLY A 68 -17.45 32.86 3.52
C GLY A 68 -16.35 33.93 3.56
N LYS A 69 -16.66 35.10 4.19
CA LYS A 69 -15.70 36.19 4.40
C LYS A 69 -14.39 35.68 5.02
N GLY A 70 -13.31 35.65 4.23
CA GLY A 70 -12.00 35.13 4.65
C GLY A 70 -11.73 33.68 4.25
N GLY A 71 -12.59 33.04 3.45
CA GLY A 71 -12.40 31.69 2.93
C GLY A 71 -11.24 31.58 1.94
N ARG A 72 -10.52 30.46 1.97
CA ARG A 72 -9.51 30.11 0.96
C ARG A 72 -10.20 29.64 -0.30
N ALA A 73 -9.62 30.03 -1.44
CA ALA A 73 -10.01 29.47 -2.74
C ALA A 73 -9.86 27.93 -2.72
N PRO A 74 -10.77 27.17 -3.37
CA PRO A 74 -10.65 25.73 -3.47
C PRO A 74 -9.35 25.35 -4.15
N GLN A 75 -8.66 24.36 -3.59
CA GLN A 75 -7.47 23.81 -4.24
C GLN A 75 -7.90 22.64 -5.11
N ILE A 76 -7.68 22.76 -6.40
CA ILE A 76 -7.97 21.69 -7.36
C ILE A 76 -6.72 20.80 -7.45
N LYS A 77 -6.82 19.56 -6.97
CA LYS A 77 -5.73 18.59 -7.01
C LYS A 77 -6.24 17.18 -7.32
N ALA A 78 -5.45 16.45 -8.09
CA ALA A 78 -5.67 15.01 -8.21
C ALA A 78 -5.22 14.31 -6.91
N PHE A 79 -6.01 13.36 -6.45
CA PHE A 79 -5.64 12.52 -5.32
C PHE A 79 -4.95 11.25 -5.83
N GLU A 80 -3.73 11.02 -5.37
CA GLU A 80 -2.90 9.88 -5.81
C GLU A 80 -3.40 8.52 -5.30
N GLY A 81 -4.15 8.50 -4.21
CA GLY A 81 -4.58 7.27 -3.54
C GLY A 81 -3.74 6.94 -2.30
N LEU A 82 -4.35 6.14 -1.42
CA LEU A 82 -3.72 5.74 -0.16
C LEU A 82 -2.53 4.80 -0.41
N VAL A 83 -2.66 3.84 -1.34
CA VAL A 83 -1.62 2.85 -1.63
C VAL A 83 -0.38 3.52 -2.23
N PRO A 84 -0.46 4.28 -3.34
CA PRO A 84 0.70 4.99 -3.89
C PRO A 84 1.32 5.98 -2.89
N MET A 85 0.49 6.64 -2.07
CA MET A 85 0.97 7.55 -1.05
C MET A 85 1.84 6.85 0.00
N VAL A 86 1.41 5.68 0.49
CA VAL A 86 2.15 4.89 1.48
C VAL A 86 3.43 4.31 0.87
N GLU A 87 3.38 3.81 -0.36
CA GLU A 87 4.54 3.34 -1.12
C GLU A 87 5.57 4.45 -1.31
N ARG A 88 5.14 5.61 -1.79
CA ARG A 88 6.02 6.77 -1.95
C ARG A 88 6.65 7.20 -0.63
N GLN A 89 5.89 7.22 0.47
CA GLN A 89 6.42 7.54 1.79
C GLN A 89 7.41 6.50 2.28
N MET A 90 7.21 5.23 1.97
CA MET A 90 8.15 4.16 2.32
C MET A 90 9.49 4.33 1.60
N HIS A 91 9.47 4.70 0.32
CA HIS A 91 10.69 4.90 -0.47
C HIS A 91 11.39 6.22 -0.17
N SER A 92 10.64 7.31 0.06
CA SER A 92 11.21 8.65 0.27
C SER A 92 11.63 8.96 1.71
N SER A 93 11.24 8.14 2.67
CA SER A 93 11.55 8.41 4.08
C SER A 93 13.00 8.02 4.42
N GLU A 94 13.75 8.93 5.01
CA GLU A 94 15.08 8.65 5.59
C GLU A 94 14.98 8.07 7.02
N SER A 95 13.83 8.25 7.68
CA SER A 95 13.65 7.80 9.06
C SER A 95 13.28 6.32 9.14
N GLU A 96 14.14 5.51 9.74
CA GLU A 96 13.86 4.07 9.97
C GLU A 96 12.64 3.83 10.86
N LEU A 97 12.38 4.70 11.84
CA LEU A 97 11.17 4.61 12.67
C LEU A 97 9.90 4.77 11.83
N LYS A 98 9.92 5.72 10.88
CA LYS A 98 8.79 5.93 9.96
C LYS A 98 8.63 4.74 9.01
N LYS A 99 9.71 4.23 8.43
CA LYS A 99 9.70 3.03 7.60
C LYS A 99 9.13 1.82 8.35
N ASN A 100 9.55 1.60 9.58
CA ASN A 100 9.06 0.47 10.39
C ASN A 100 7.56 0.57 10.69
N ARG A 101 7.03 1.77 10.91
CA ARG A 101 5.58 1.98 11.03
C ARG A 101 4.85 1.68 9.71
N LEU A 102 5.41 2.09 8.59
CA LEU A 102 4.82 1.86 7.27
C LEU A 102 4.88 0.39 6.88
N LYS A 103 5.92 -0.37 7.26
CA LYS A 103 6.02 -1.83 7.02
C LYS A 103 4.81 -2.60 7.54
N ALA A 104 4.13 -2.11 8.58
CA ALA A 104 2.92 -2.74 9.11
C ALA A 104 1.72 -2.73 8.13
N TYR A 105 1.78 -1.94 7.08
CA TYR A 105 0.76 -1.89 6.02
C TYR A 105 1.08 -2.77 4.81
N PHE A 106 2.28 -3.35 4.76
CA PHE A 106 2.72 -4.23 3.68
C PHE A 106 2.60 -5.69 4.10
N ALA A 107 1.90 -6.49 3.30
CA ALA A 107 1.86 -7.93 3.48
C ALA A 107 2.95 -8.59 2.62
N ARG A 108 3.62 -9.59 3.19
CA ARG A 108 4.51 -10.45 2.41
C ARG A 108 3.65 -11.47 1.67
N LYS A 109 3.75 -11.47 0.35
CA LYS A 109 3.15 -12.50 -0.50
C LYS A 109 4.25 -13.23 -1.24
N ALA A 110 4.06 -14.53 -1.43
CA ALA A 110 4.91 -15.30 -2.33
C ALA A 110 4.81 -14.71 -3.75
N CYS A 111 5.93 -14.64 -4.44
CA CYS A 111 5.96 -14.19 -5.83
C CYS A 111 5.11 -15.13 -6.68
N THR A 112 4.23 -14.59 -7.52
CA THR A 112 3.38 -15.40 -8.41
C THR A 112 4.17 -16.14 -9.48
N THR A 113 5.37 -15.64 -9.84
CA THR A 113 6.22 -16.24 -10.86
C THR A 113 7.07 -17.39 -10.32
N CYS A 114 7.65 -17.24 -9.11
CA CYS A 114 8.55 -18.25 -8.56
C CYS A 114 7.98 -18.94 -7.31
N ALA A 115 6.75 -18.63 -6.90
CA ALA A 115 6.07 -19.21 -5.73
C ALA A 115 6.92 -19.23 -4.43
N GLY A 116 7.92 -18.34 -4.35
CA GLY A 116 8.83 -18.25 -3.20
C GLY A 116 10.22 -18.86 -3.44
N ALA A 117 10.43 -19.63 -4.49
CA ALA A 117 11.71 -20.27 -4.82
C ALA A 117 12.84 -19.26 -5.13
N ARG A 118 12.51 -18.01 -5.47
CA ARG A 118 13.43 -16.93 -5.86
C ARG A 118 14.30 -17.23 -7.10
N LEU A 119 14.07 -18.38 -7.73
CA LEU A 119 14.73 -18.85 -8.94
C LEU A 119 13.70 -18.97 -10.07
N ARG A 120 14.15 -18.94 -11.31
CA ARG A 120 13.30 -19.23 -12.46
C ARG A 120 13.02 -20.74 -12.52
N SER A 121 11.86 -21.13 -13.03
CA SER A 121 11.46 -22.53 -13.15
C SER A 121 12.45 -23.39 -13.92
N GLU A 122 13.11 -22.81 -14.92
CA GLU A 122 14.11 -23.50 -15.73
C GLU A 122 15.34 -23.90 -14.89
N ILE A 123 15.72 -23.06 -13.90
CA ILE A 123 16.87 -23.31 -13.02
C ILE A 123 16.53 -24.37 -11.97
N LEU A 124 15.27 -24.47 -11.55
CA LEU A 124 14.83 -25.48 -10.59
C LEU A 124 14.96 -26.91 -11.12
N GLY A 125 15.01 -27.09 -12.45
CA GLY A 125 15.26 -28.36 -13.08
C GLY A 125 16.75 -28.77 -13.15
N VAL A 126 17.68 -27.90 -12.70
CA VAL A 126 19.10 -28.23 -12.68
C VAL A 126 19.41 -29.07 -11.45
N THR A 127 19.97 -30.24 -11.66
CA THR A 127 20.48 -31.15 -10.61
C THR A 127 22.01 -31.16 -10.61
N LEU A 128 22.58 -31.27 -9.42
CA LEU A 128 24.00 -31.38 -9.20
C LEU A 128 24.33 -32.82 -8.70
N GLU A 129 25.21 -33.48 -9.37
CA GLU A 129 25.76 -34.74 -8.87
C GLU A 129 26.92 -34.45 -7.90
N SER A 130 26.92 -35.05 -6.74
CA SER A 130 28.08 -35.08 -5.86
C SER A 130 28.41 -36.52 -5.47
N ILE A 131 29.69 -36.79 -5.35
CA ILE A 131 30.17 -38.07 -4.80
C ILE A 131 30.66 -37.79 -3.41
N VAL A 132 29.87 -38.26 -2.41
CA VAL A 132 30.24 -38.18 -1.00
C VAL A 132 30.41 -39.60 -0.49
N GLU A 133 31.58 -39.95 0.00
CA GLU A 133 31.89 -41.26 0.59
C GLU A 133 31.49 -42.48 -0.27
N SER A 134 31.72 -42.37 -1.59
CA SER A 134 31.40 -43.41 -2.60
C SER A 134 29.91 -43.56 -2.94
N GLU A 135 29.03 -42.77 -2.38
CA GLU A 135 27.62 -42.72 -2.77
C GLU A 135 27.34 -41.50 -3.68
N LYS A 136 26.72 -41.77 -4.83
CA LYS A 136 26.24 -40.70 -5.72
C LYS A 136 24.93 -40.12 -5.12
N ARG A 137 24.93 -38.83 -4.88
CA ARG A 137 23.74 -38.12 -4.46
C ARG A 137 23.42 -37.01 -5.45
N GLU A 138 22.20 -37.01 -5.96
CA GLU A 138 21.65 -35.92 -6.74
C GLU A 138 21.01 -34.88 -5.83
N TRP A 139 21.40 -33.66 -6.02
CA TRP A 139 20.83 -32.51 -5.29
C TRP A 139 20.08 -31.64 -6.27
N ASN A 140 18.85 -31.25 -5.93
CA ASN A 140 18.23 -30.16 -6.65
C ASN A 140 18.83 -28.82 -6.18
N ILE A 141 18.66 -27.78 -7.00
CA ILE A 141 19.30 -26.48 -6.76
C ILE A 141 18.78 -25.83 -5.47
N GLU A 142 17.52 -26.07 -5.06
CA GLU A 142 16.95 -25.53 -3.81
C GLU A 142 17.59 -26.18 -2.58
N GLU A 143 17.77 -27.48 -2.58
CA GLU A 143 18.45 -28.21 -1.51
C GLU A 143 19.90 -27.75 -1.39
N PHE A 144 20.60 -27.62 -2.52
CA PHE A 144 21.99 -27.14 -2.53
C PHE A 144 22.10 -25.71 -1.98
N LEU A 145 21.23 -24.78 -2.38
CA LEU A 145 21.24 -23.41 -1.88
C LEU A 145 20.85 -23.33 -0.42
N SER A 146 20.01 -24.22 0.09
CA SER A 146 19.66 -24.27 1.51
C SER A 146 20.85 -24.66 2.40
N LEU A 147 21.79 -25.45 1.88
CA LEU A 147 23.01 -25.83 2.60
C LEU A 147 24.06 -24.72 2.67
N ILE A 148 24.05 -23.80 1.69
CA ILE A 148 25.00 -22.66 1.64
C ILE A 148 24.50 -21.51 2.53
N HIS A 149 23.20 -21.45 2.83
CA HIS A 149 22.57 -20.42 3.66
C HIS A 149 22.53 -20.81 5.14
N ILE A 150 23.70 -21.10 5.71
CA ILE A 150 23.86 -21.20 7.18
C ILE A 150 24.21 -19.83 7.75
#